data_22e8e558a0f131123134a326d744d383
#
_entry.id   22e8e558a0f131123134a326d744d383
#
_cell.length_a   1.000
_cell.length_b   1.000
_cell.length_c   1.000
_cell.angle_alpha   90.00
_cell.angle_beta   90.00
_cell.angle_gamma   90.00
#
_symmetry.space_group_name_H-M   'P 1'
#
loop_
_entity.id
_entity.type
_entity.pdbx_description
1 polymer ?
#
loop_
_entity_poly.entity_id
_entity_poly.type
_entity_poly.pdbx_seq_one_letter_code
_entity_poly.pdbx_strand_id
1 'polypeptide(L)'
;TIRSILTKQSLSEPVSSDWCYVYNFKDADAPIAVSLEPGRAATFQKDMDELVKILRVEIPKVFESKEYDKQKNLILEEFQKKQKDLFSALEDEAKAKGFSIRKTVSGLLIVPIKKTGEPLNEEEFDVLDDKTKKKIEELGKTLQEKLDDVVRTLRDGEKLVKDLLGRLEREAALSAVGHLIDELKSKYRDNEKISVYLEGVKEDILEHLEDFRSSFIYIPKSVKRADKSVQKEYLRALYDDEVCANLRLYV
;
A
#
# COMPACT_ATOMS: atom_id res chain seq x y z
N THR A 1 13.31 -62.65 13.91
CA THR A 1 12.02 -62.13 13.37
C THR A 1 12.28 -61.09 12.31
N ILE A 2 11.38 -60.95 11.30
CA ILE A 2 11.47 -59.94 10.22
C ILE A 2 11.72 -58.54 10.79
N ARG A 3 11.02 -58.21 11.87
CA ARG A 3 11.22 -56.91 12.56
C ARG A 3 12.64 -56.67 13.06
N SER A 4 13.32 -57.72 13.56
CA SER A 4 14.71 -57.60 14.01
C SER A 4 15.68 -57.38 12.86
N ILE A 5 15.40 -57.97 11.70
CA ILE A 5 16.22 -57.79 10.48
C ILE A 5 16.01 -56.37 9.94
N LEU A 6 14.77 -55.91 9.82
CA LEU A 6 14.44 -54.57 9.39
C LEU A 6 15.05 -53.49 10.30
N THR A 7 14.99 -53.69 11.64
CA THR A 7 15.60 -52.74 12.61
C THR A 7 17.14 -52.72 12.44
N LYS A 8 17.77 -53.86 12.23
CA LYS A 8 19.22 -53.90 11.99
C LYS A 8 19.60 -53.21 10.68
N GLN A 9 18.82 -53.42 9.63
CA GLN A 9 19.06 -52.81 8.34
C GLN A 9 18.83 -51.29 8.39
N SER A 10 17.77 -50.83 9.02
CA SER A 10 17.48 -49.39 9.17
C SER A 10 18.55 -48.65 9.96
N LEU A 11 19.25 -49.30 10.90
CA LEU A 11 20.37 -48.73 11.65
C LEU A 11 21.65 -48.55 10.80
N SER A 12 21.78 -49.30 9.70
CA SER A 12 22.92 -49.25 8.78
C SER A 12 22.68 -48.34 7.57
N GLU A 13 21.44 -47.92 7.34
CA GLU A 13 21.09 -47.02 6.24
C GLU A 13 21.24 -45.54 6.63
N PRO A 14 21.62 -44.66 5.71
CA PRO A 14 21.67 -43.25 5.98
C PRO A 14 20.27 -42.73 6.32
N VAL A 15 20.20 -41.79 7.27
CA VAL A 15 18.93 -41.15 7.61
C VAL A 15 18.39 -40.39 6.38
N SER A 16 17.12 -40.62 6.05
CA SER A 16 16.49 -39.99 4.89
C SER A 16 16.41 -38.47 5.06
N SER A 17 16.55 -37.77 3.95
CA SER A 17 16.33 -36.31 3.94
C SER A 17 14.90 -35.93 4.36
N ASP A 18 14.75 -34.81 5.00
CA ASP A 18 13.44 -34.18 5.25
C ASP A 18 12.88 -33.60 3.95
N TRP A 19 11.59 -33.74 3.77
CA TRP A 19 10.89 -33.11 2.65
C TRP A 19 9.85 -32.12 3.19
N CYS A 20 9.83 -30.91 2.65
CA CYS A 20 8.79 -29.93 2.89
C CYS A 20 8.26 -29.36 1.57
N TYR A 21 7.02 -28.94 1.58
CA TYR A 21 6.38 -28.27 0.48
C TYR A 21 6.18 -26.81 0.84
N VAL A 22 6.69 -25.90 0.02
CA VAL A 22 6.54 -24.46 0.22
C VAL A 22 5.66 -23.86 -0.87
N TYR A 23 5.02 -22.75 -0.54
CA TYR A 23 4.15 -22.05 -1.47
C TYR A 23 4.92 -21.59 -2.71
N ASN A 24 4.29 -21.73 -3.87
CA ASN A 24 4.82 -21.27 -5.14
C ASN A 24 4.12 -19.97 -5.55
N PHE A 25 4.78 -18.84 -5.40
CA PHE A 25 4.25 -17.53 -5.74
C PHE A 25 3.97 -17.34 -7.24
N LYS A 26 4.49 -18.24 -8.10
CA LYS A 26 4.24 -18.21 -9.56
C LYS A 26 3.05 -19.06 -9.96
N ASP A 27 2.76 -20.13 -9.23
CA ASP A 27 1.68 -21.07 -9.50
C ASP A 27 1.19 -21.67 -8.18
N ALA A 28 0.09 -21.14 -7.67
CA ALA A 28 -0.50 -21.52 -6.38
C ALA A 28 -0.92 -23.00 -6.34
N ASP A 29 -1.22 -23.60 -7.49
CA ASP A 29 -1.68 -25.00 -7.59
C ASP A 29 -0.52 -25.99 -7.63
N ALA A 30 0.73 -25.53 -7.77
CA ALA A 30 1.92 -26.35 -7.89
C ALA A 30 2.98 -26.02 -6.81
N PRO A 31 2.81 -26.47 -5.55
CA PRO A 31 3.76 -26.20 -4.47
C PRO A 31 5.17 -26.74 -4.79
N ILE A 32 6.19 -26.05 -4.27
CA ILE A 32 7.60 -26.41 -4.52
C ILE A 32 8.05 -27.41 -3.46
N ALA A 33 8.48 -28.60 -3.88
CA ALA A 33 9.11 -29.58 -3.01
C ALA A 33 10.57 -29.22 -2.74
N VAL A 34 10.91 -29.05 -1.45
CA VAL A 34 12.26 -28.76 -0.97
C VAL A 34 12.76 -29.93 -0.12
N SER A 35 13.97 -30.42 -0.44
CA SER A 35 14.67 -31.43 0.35
C SER A 35 15.68 -30.76 1.26
N LEU A 36 15.70 -31.15 2.52
CA LEU A 36 16.61 -30.68 3.55
C LEU A 36 17.33 -31.86 4.21
N GLU A 37 18.44 -31.60 4.86
CA GLU A 37 19.09 -32.58 5.71
C GLU A 37 18.16 -33.06 6.84
N PRO A 38 18.36 -34.30 7.33
CA PRO A 38 17.53 -34.87 8.39
C PRO A 38 17.40 -33.95 9.62
N GLY A 39 16.17 -33.67 10.05
CA GLY A 39 15.86 -32.79 11.19
C GLY A 39 15.87 -31.30 10.88
N ARG A 40 16.22 -30.86 9.66
CA ARG A 40 16.31 -29.46 9.28
C ARG A 40 14.96 -28.85 8.89
N ALA A 41 13.96 -29.64 8.48
CA ALA A 41 12.65 -29.12 8.12
C ALA A 41 11.94 -28.46 9.28
N ALA A 42 11.96 -29.06 10.47
CA ALA A 42 11.38 -28.47 11.67
C ALA A 42 12.08 -27.17 12.10
N THR A 43 13.39 -27.05 11.83
CA THR A 43 14.15 -25.82 12.08
C THR A 43 13.75 -24.75 11.08
N PHE A 44 13.63 -25.09 9.80
CA PHE A 44 13.18 -24.17 8.75
C PHE A 44 11.78 -23.62 9.02
N GLN A 45 10.83 -24.48 9.43
CA GLN A 45 9.50 -24.06 9.84
C GLN A 45 9.54 -23.02 10.97
N LYS A 46 10.31 -23.28 12.04
CA LYS A 46 10.46 -22.35 13.14
C LYS A 46 11.07 -21.01 12.71
N ASP A 47 12.05 -21.03 11.83
CA ASP A 47 12.68 -19.84 11.31
C ASP A 47 11.68 -19.00 10.49
N MET A 48 10.82 -19.65 9.70
CA MET A 48 9.76 -18.95 8.97
C MET A 48 8.69 -18.37 9.89
N ASP A 49 8.26 -19.09 10.93
CA ASP A 49 7.34 -18.60 11.95
C ASP A 49 7.92 -17.38 12.69
N GLU A 50 9.22 -17.41 12.97
CA GLU A 50 9.92 -16.31 13.63
C GLU A 50 10.06 -15.10 12.70
N LEU A 51 10.40 -15.31 11.43
CA LEU A 51 10.42 -14.27 10.41
C LEU A 51 9.09 -13.51 10.38
N VAL A 52 7.96 -14.22 10.30
CA VAL A 52 6.63 -13.60 10.26
C VAL A 52 6.35 -12.77 11.51
N LYS A 53 6.70 -13.32 12.70
CA LYS A 53 6.53 -12.58 13.97
C LYS A 53 7.35 -11.31 14.02
N ILE A 54 8.59 -11.36 13.54
CA ILE A 54 9.47 -10.18 13.50
C ILE A 54 8.92 -9.15 12.51
N LEU A 55 8.57 -9.56 11.30
CA LEU A 55 8.05 -8.67 10.25
C LEU A 55 6.79 -7.91 10.69
N ARG A 56 5.89 -8.57 11.42
CA ARG A 56 4.70 -7.92 12.00
C ARG A 56 5.00 -6.80 12.98
N VAL A 57 6.16 -6.84 13.59
CA VAL A 57 6.61 -5.79 14.52
C VAL A 57 7.45 -4.74 13.81
N GLU A 58 8.33 -5.17 12.92
CA GLU A 58 9.30 -4.26 12.30
C GLU A 58 8.68 -3.42 11.14
N ILE A 59 7.80 -4.01 10.32
CA ILE A 59 7.17 -3.26 9.23
C ILE A 59 6.35 -2.06 9.73
N PRO A 60 5.43 -2.19 10.72
CA PRO A 60 4.74 -1.03 11.29
C PRO A 60 5.68 0.04 11.85
N LYS A 61 6.76 -0.35 12.54
CA LYS A 61 7.74 0.60 13.07
C LYS A 61 8.41 1.44 11.99
N VAL A 62 8.67 0.85 10.82
CA VAL A 62 9.24 1.58 9.69
C VAL A 62 8.31 2.72 9.27
N PHE A 63 7.00 2.46 9.19
CA PHE A 63 5.99 3.45 8.80
C PHE A 63 5.69 4.49 9.90
N GLU A 64 6.04 4.18 11.16
CA GLU A 64 5.96 5.13 12.29
C GLU A 64 7.27 5.93 12.46
N SER A 65 8.28 5.69 11.63
CA SER A 65 9.56 6.37 11.71
C SER A 65 9.46 7.84 11.29
N LYS A 66 10.21 8.71 11.98
CA LYS A 66 10.26 10.15 11.65
C LYS A 66 10.77 10.40 10.24
N GLU A 67 11.62 9.54 9.72
CA GLU A 67 12.19 9.70 8.38
C GLU A 67 11.12 9.42 7.31
N TYR A 68 10.35 8.34 7.47
CA TYR A 68 9.22 8.04 6.59
C TYR A 68 8.18 9.16 6.61
N ASP A 69 7.76 9.61 7.79
CA ASP A 69 6.81 10.71 7.95
C ASP A 69 7.29 12.00 7.27
N LYS A 70 8.57 12.33 7.43
CA LYS A 70 9.17 13.50 6.79
C LYS A 70 9.12 13.42 5.27
N GLN A 71 9.51 12.30 4.69
CA GLN A 71 9.50 12.12 3.23
C GLN A 71 8.08 12.11 2.67
N LYS A 72 7.15 11.44 3.35
CA LYS A 72 5.74 11.44 3.01
C LYS A 72 5.16 12.85 3.02
N ASN A 73 5.43 13.63 4.07
CA ASN A 73 4.94 15.01 4.19
C ASN A 73 5.51 15.90 3.10
N LEU A 74 6.79 15.76 2.74
CA LEU A 74 7.39 16.50 1.63
C LEU A 74 6.64 16.27 0.30
N ILE A 75 6.35 15.01 -0.02
CA ILE A 75 5.59 14.64 -1.25
C ILE A 75 4.20 15.30 -1.24
N LEU A 76 3.51 15.24 -0.10
CA LEU A 76 2.17 15.82 0.04
C LEU A 76 2.18 17.35 0.00
N GLU A 77 3.14 17.99 0.66
CA GLU A 77 3.29 19.45 0.68
C GLU A 77 3.62 20.00 -0.72
N GLU A 78 4.50 19.35 -1.47
CA GLU A 78 4.81 19.73 -2.84
C GLU A 78 3.57 19.67 -3.74
N PHE A 79 2.77 18.61 -3.60
CA PHE A 79 1.53 18.49 -4.36
C PHE A 79 0.50 19.55 -3.96
N GLN A 80 0.28 19.78 -2.67
CA GLN A 80 -0.63 20.81 -2.16
C GLN A 80 -0.22 22.20 -2.62
N LYS A 81 1.08 22.50 -2.61
CA LYS A 81 1.60 23.77 -3.13
C LYS A 81 1.29 23.93 -4.61
N LYS A 82 1.59 22.90 -5.42
CA LYS A 82 1.29 22.92 -6.85
C LYS A 82 -0.21 23.08 -7.13
N GLN A 83 -1.05 22.40 -6.36
CA GLN A 83 -2.52 22.55 -6.44
C GLN A 83 -2.95 23.99 -6.16
N LYS A 84 -2.45 24.56 -5.07
CA LYS A 84 -2.75 25.95 -4.68
C LYS A 84 -2.28 26.94 -5.74
N ASP A 85 -1.06 26.79 -6.24
CA ASP A 85 -0.48 27.68 -7.23
C ASP A 85 -1.28 27.66 -8.56
N LEU A 86 -1.69 26.47 -9.04
CA LEU A 86 -2.50 26.32 -10.23
C LEU A 86 -3.89 26.95 -10.08
N PHE A 87 -4.56 26.73 -8.96
CA PHE A 87 -5.86 27.35 -8.71
C PHE A 87 -5.76 28.85 -8.52
N SER A 88 -4.78 29.34 -7.79
CA SER A 88 -4.57 30.78 -7.60
C SER A 88 -4.32 31.50 -8.92
N ALA A 89 -3.46 30.93 -9.78
CA ALA A 89 -3.19 31.50 -11.11
C ALA A 89 -4.46 31.57 -11.96
N LEU A 90 -5.29 30.52 -11.94
CA LEU A 90 -6.55 30.50 -12.69
C LEU A 90 -7.59 31.47 -12.11
N GLU A 91 -7.68 31.57 -10.78
CA GLU A 91 -8.56 32.54 -10.11
C GLU A 91 -8.18 33.99 -10.44
N ASP A 92 -6.89 34.29 -10.43
CA ASP A 92 -6.38 35.65 -10.76
C ASP A 92 -6.66 35.99 -12.23
N GLU A 93 -6.46 35.01 -13.15
CA GLU A 93 -6.81 35.20 -14.56
C GLU A 93 -8.33 35.39 -14.76
N ALA A 94 -9.15 34.58 -14.07
CA ALA A 94 -10.61 34.68 -14.12
C ALA A 94 -11.07 36.07 -13.60
N LYS A 95 -10.56 36.53 -12.45
CA LYS A 95 -10.89 37.84 -11.87
C LYS A 95 -10.48 38.98 -12.81
N ALA A 96 -9.30 38.92 -13.41
CA ALA A 96 -8.82 39.93 -14.37
C ALA A 96 -9.75 40.07 -15.60
N LYS A 97 -10.42 38.97 -15.98
CA LYS A 97 -11.39 38.91 -17.09
C LYS A 97 -12.83 39.16 -16.66
N GLY A 98 -13.10 39.42 -15.39
CA GLY A 98 -14.45 39.64 -14.83
C GLY A 98 -15.24 38.36 -14.54
N PHE A 99 -14.54 37.28 -14.17
CA PHE A 99 -15.14 36.02 -13.77
C PHE A 99 -14.68 35.57 -12.40
N SER A 100 -15.42 34.65 -11.79
CA SER A 100 -15.03 33.95 -10.58
C SER A 100 -15.23 32.43 -10.72
N ILE A 101 -14.41 31.66 -9.99
CA ILE A 101 -14.55 30.20 -9.91
C ILE A 101 -15.43 29.89 -8.70
N ARG A 102 -16.51 29.15 -8.90
CA ARG A 102 -17.42 28.74 -7.81
C ARG A 102 -17.56 27.24 -7.73
N LYS A 103 -17.59 26.76 -6.48
CA LYS A 103 -17.87 25.35 -6.22
C LYS A 103 -19.38 25.13 -6.20
N THR A 104 -19.86 24.21 -7.02
CA THR A 104 -21.26 23.76 -7.08
C THR A 104 -21.36 22.28 -6.71
N VAL A 105 -22.57 21.77 -6.59
CA VAL A 105 -22.82 20.33 -6.34
C VAL A 105 -22.28 19.46 -7.49
N SER A 106 -22.28 19.98 -8.71
CA SER A 106 -21.80 19.29 -9.92
C SER A 106 -20.31 19.50 -10.21
N GLY A 107 -19.59 20.32 -9.42
CA GLY A 107 -18.17 20.59 -9.61
C GLY A 107 -17.79 22.06 -9.52
N LEU A 108 -16.74 22.46 -10.25
CA LEU A 108 -16.28 23.84 -10.35
C LEU A 108 -16.87 24.51 -11.60
N LEU A 109 -17.34 25.73 -11.47
CA LEU A 109 -17.97 26.50 -12.53
C LEU A 109 -17.35 27.89 -12.62
N ILE A 110 -17.15 28.36 -13.84
CA ILE A 110 -16.77 29.75 -14.15
C ILE A 110 -18.03 30.59 -14.27
N VAL A 111 -18.12 31.64 -13.46
CA VAL A 111 -19.28 32.52 -13.39
C VAL A 111 -18.85 33.97 -13.64
N PRO A 112 -19.49 34.72 -14.56
CA PRO A 112 -19.21 36.15 -14.76
C PRO A 112 -19.60 36.95 -13.51
N ILE A 113 -18.79 37.96 -13.18
CA ILE A 113 -19.00 38.82 -12.02
C ILE A 113 -19.13 40.28 -12.42
N LYS A 114 -19.90 40.99 -11.62
CA LYS A 114 -20.03 42.46 -11.70
C LYS A 114 -18.74 43.16 -11.21
N LYS A 115 -18.62 44.44 -11.45
CA LYS A 115 -17.53 45.26 -10.87
C LYS A 115 -17.52 45.24 -9.34
N THR A 116 -18.67 44.92 -8.71
CA THR A 116 -18.81 44.75 -7.27
C THR A 116 -18.25 43.40 -6.75
N GLY A 117 -17.92 42.46 -7.64
CA GLY A 117 -17.49 41.11 -7.32
C GLY A 117 -18.63 40.10 -7.12
N GLU A 118 -19.89 40.51 -7.26
CA GLU A 118 -21.04 39.62 -7.20
C GLU A 118 -21.28 38.93 -8.52
N PRO A 119 -21.86 37.69 -8.53
CA PRO A 119 -22.24 37.03 -9.78
C PRO A 119 -23.20 37.86 -10.60
N LEU A 120 -23.04 37.83 -11.90
CA LEU A 120 -24.03 38.33 -12.83
C LEU A 120 -25.20 37.35 -12.88
N ASN A 121 -26.43 37.82 -12.62
CA ASN A 121 -27.62 36.96 -12.74
C ASN A 121 -28.13 36.93 -14.17
N GLU A 122 -29.10 36.00 -14.48
CA GLU A 122 -29.63 35.81 -15.83
C GLU A 122 -30.34 37.07 -16.31
N GLU A 123 -31.13 37.76 -15.45
CA GLU A 123 -31.87 38.96 -15.82
C GLU A 123 -30.94 40.12 -16.21
N GLU A 124 -29.84 40.27 -15.47
CA GLU A 124 -28.81 41.27 -15.76
C GLU A 124 -27.98 40.92 -16.99
N PHE A 125 -27.75 39.66 -17.24
CA PHE A 125 -27.10 39.20 -18.47
C PHE A 125 -27.95 39.49 -19.69
N ASP A 126 -29.30 39.29 -19.60
CA ASP A 126 -30.23 39.51 -20.69
C ASP A 126 -30.36 40.98 -21.11
N VAL A 127 -30.10 41.90 -20.25
CA VAL A 127 -30.14 43.35 -20.55
C VAL A 127 -28.84 43.83 -21.26
N LEU A 128 -27.79 43.04 -21.30
CA LEU A 128 -26.52 43.39 -21.98
C LEU A 128 -26.69 43.46 -23.50
N ASP A 129 -25.88 44.27 -24.16
CA ASP A 129 -25.81 44.31 -25.61
C ASP A 129 -25.20 43.01 -26.19
N ASP A 130 -25.59 42.65 -27.42
CA ASP A 130 -25.18 41.37 -28.09
C ASP A 130 -23.66 41.21 -28.21
N LYS A 131 -22.91 42.31 -28.37
CA LYS A 131 -21.44 42.27 -28.43
C LYS A 131 -20.84 41.89 -27.10
N THR A 132 -21.38 42.45 -26.01
CA THR A 132 -20.91 42.17 -24.64
C THR A 132 -21.28 40.73 -24.24
N LYS A 133 -22.49 40.27 -24.59
CA LYS A 133 -22.92 38.87 -24.36
C LYS A 133 -21.94 37.90 -25.02
N LYS A 134 -21.71 38.04 -26.34
CA LYS A 134 -20.78 37.18 -27.08
C LYS A 134 -19.35 37.15 -26.47
N LYS A 135 -18.87 38.34 -26.08
CA LYS A 135 -17.55 38.44 -25.45
C LYS A 135 -17.48 37.69 -24.12
N ILE A 136 -18.53 37.80 -23.29
CA ILE A 136 -18.63 37.07 -22.00
C ILE A 136 -18.68 35.56 -22.28
N GLU A 137 -19.49 35.10 -23.23
CA GLU A 137 -19.60 33.69 -23.59
C GLU A 137 -18.25 33.11 -24.08
N GLU A 138 -17.58 33.80 -25.00
CA GLU A 138 -16.28 33.35 -25.53
C GLU A 138 -15.20 33.30 -24.44
N LEU A 139 -15.13 34.33 -23.58
CA LEU A 139 -14.19 34.36 -22.46
C LEU A 139 -14.53 33.29 -21.42
N GLY A 140 -15.81 33.13 -21.10
CA GLY A 140 -16.30 32.08 -20.19
C GLY A 140 -15.93 30.68 -20.67
N LYS A 141 -16.14 30.40 -21.97
CA LYS A 141 -15.75 29.13 -22.60
C LYS A 141 -14.24 28.88 -22.49
N THR A 142 -13.43 29.91 -22.85
CA THR A 142 -11.96 29.80 -22.77
C THR A 142 -11.48 29.54 -21.32
N LEU A 143 -12.10 30.20 -20.34
CA LEU A 143 -11.76 29.97 -18.93
C LEU A 143 -12.22 28.62 -18.44
N GLN A 144 -13.39 28.12 -18.91
CA GLN A 144 -13.86 26.78 -18.57
C GLN A 144 -12.93 25.70 -19.13
N GLU A 145 -12.48 25.83 -20.37
CA GLU A 145 -11.48 24.93 -20.96
C GLU A 145 -10.19 24.90 -20.13
N LYS A 146 -9.71 26.07 -19.66
CA LYS A 146 -8.53 26.14 -18.77
C LYS A 146 -8.79 25.49 -17.40
N LEU A 147 -10.00 25.68 -16.83
CA LEU A 147 -10.37 25.04 -15.58
C LEU A 147 -10.35 23.52 -15.72
N ASP A 148 -10.91 23.01 -16.83
CA ASP A 148 -10.93 21.58 -17.11
C ASP A 148 -9.51 21.02 -17.28
N ASP A 149 -8.57 21.78 -17.90
CA ASP A 149 -7.16 21.40 -18.01
C ASP A 149 -6.45 21.41 -16.66
N VAL A 150 -6.74 22.39 -15.79
CA VAL A 150 -6.19 22.42 -14.40
C VAL A 150 -6.70 21.21 -13.63
N VAL A 151 -8.00 20.93 -13.68
CA VAL A 151 -8.59 19.76 -13.01
C VAL A 151 -7.96 18.45 -13.51
N ARG A 152 -7.75 18.32 -14.82
CA ARG A 152 -7.05 17.16 -15.41
C ARG A 152 -5.63 17.05 -14.90
N THR A 153 -4.87 18.14 -14.91
CA THR A 153 -3.48 18.18 -14.43
C THR A 153 -3.39 17.77 -12.94
N LEU A 154 -4.34 18.22 -12.12
CA LEU A 154 -4.38 17.84 -10.71
C LEU A 154 -4.72 16.36 -10.50
N ARG A 155 -5.65 15.81 -11.29
CA ARG A 155 -5.99 14.39 -11.25
C ARG A 155 -4.80 13.50 -11.65
N ASP A 156 -4.03 13.92 -12.64
CA ASP A 156 -2.80 13.21 -13.04
C ASP A 156 -1.71 13.37 -11.97
N GLY A 157 -1.65 14.53 -11.32
CA GLY A 157 -0.79 14.76 -10.15
C GLY A 157 -1.14 13.86 -8.96
N GLU A 158 -2.43 13.64 -8.67
CA GLU A 158 -2.88 12.72 -7.61
C GLU A 158 -2.42 11.28 -7.87
N LYS A 159 -2.48 10.82 -9.12
CA LYS A 159 -1.96 9.50 -9.50
C LYS A 159 -0.44 9.41 -9.25
N LEU A 160 0.30 10.44 -9.67
CA LEU A 160 1.74 10.50 -9.46
C LEU A 160 2.09 10.48 -7.97
N VAL A 161 1.38 11.24 -7.14
CA VAL A 161 1.56 11.21 -5.67
C VAL A 161 1.31 9.83 -5.10
N LYS A 162 0.25 9.15 -5.53
CA LYS A 162 -0.03 7.78 -5.11
C LYS A 162 1.11 6.82 -5.47
N ASP A 163 1.64 6.93 -6.68
CA ASP A 163 2.77 6.11 -7.15
C ASP A 163 4.06 6.42 -6.35
N LEU A 164 4.32 7.70 -6.06
CA LEU A 164 5.48 8.12 -5.26
C LEU A 164 5.38 7.60 -3.81
N LEU A 165 4.20 7.69 -3.21
CA LEU A 165 3.97 7.16 -1.87
C LEU A 165 4.11 5.64 -1.84
N GLY A 166 3.60 4.91 -2.83
CA GLY A 166 3.78 3.47 -2.93
C GLY A 166 5.25 3.06 -3.09
N ARG A 167 6.05 3.81 -3.86
CA ARG A 167 7.51 3.59 -3.95
C ARG A 167 8.20 3.85 -2.62
N LEU A 168 7.88 4.96 -1.95
CA LEU A 168 8.43 5.29 -0.63
C LEU A 168 8.11 4.19 0.39
N GLU A 169 6.89 3.67 0.39
CA GLU A 169 6.47 2.58 1.26
C GLU A 169 7.25 1.29 0.98
N ARG A 170 7.40 0.94 -0.29
CA ARG A 170 8.18 -0.23 -0.71
C ARG A 170 9.66 -0.11 -0.34
N GLU A 171 10.28 1.05 -0.57
CA GLU A 171 11.68 1.30 -0.21
C GLU A 171 11.90 1.26 1.31
N ALA A 172 11.01 1.87 2.08
CA ALA A 172 11.07 1.86 3.53
C ALA A 172 10.95 0.43 4.09
N ALA A 173 9.98 -0.36 3.60
CA ALA A 173 9.80 -1.73 4.03
C ALA A 173 10.95 -2.65 3.56
N LEU A 174 11.50 -2.42 2.36
CA LEU A 174 12.60 -3.22 1.80
C LEU A 174 13.84 -3.24 2.72
N SER A 175 14.11 -2.14 3.40
CA SER A 175 15.23 -2.07 4.34
C SER A 175 15.08 -3.06 5.51
N ALA A 176 13.87 -3.19 6.06
CA ALA A 176 13.61 -4.12 7.16
C ALA A 176 13.46 -5.57 6.68
N VAL A 177 12.65 -5.78 5.63
CA VAL A 177 12.38 -7.11 5.06
C VAL A 177 13.65 -7.72 4.46
N GLY A 178 14.42 -6.92 3.69
CA GLY A 178 15.62 -7.38 2.99
C GLY A 178 16.63 -7.99 3.94
N HIS A 179 16.95 -7.30 5.04
CA HIS A 179 17.92 -7.78 6.03
C HIS A 179 17.51 -9.16 6.61
N LEU A 180 16.26 -9.33 7.01
CA LEU A 180 15.76 -10.57 7.60
C LEU A 180 15.78 -11.74 6.59
N ILE A 181 15.40 -11.47 5.35
CA ILE A 181 15.44 -12.46 4.28
C ILE A 181 16.88 -12.85 3.93
N ASP A 182 17.81 -11.88 3.86
CA ASP A 182 19.21 -12.13 3.55
C ASP A 182 19.90 -12.95 4.67
N GLU A 183 19.51 -12.75 5.92
CA GLU A 183 19.97 -13.58 7.06
C GLU A 183 19.53 -15.04 6.88
N LEU A 184 18.25 -15.26 6.56
CA LEU A 184 17.74 -16.61 6.29
C LEU A 184 18.37 -17.24 5.04
N LYS A 185 18.57 -16.49 3.97
CA LYS A 185 19.29 -16.98 2.78
C LYS A 185 20.71 -17.42 3.13
N SER A 186 21.39 -16.67 3.97
CA SER A 186 22.73 -17.01 4.44
C SER A 186 22.74 -18.30 5.27
N LYS A 187 21.71 -18.52 6.08
CA LYS A 187 21.54 -19.75 6.89
C LYS A 187 21.28 -20.99 6.04
N TYR A 188 20.56 -20.82 4.91
CA TYR A 188 20.15 -21.90 4.01
C TYR A 188 20.83 -21.82 2.63
N ARG A 189 22.02 -21.21 2.57
CA ARG A 189 22.78 -20.95 1.31
C ARG A 189 23.04 -22.19 0.46
N ASP A 190 23.10 -23.38 1.09
CA ASP A 190 23.39 -24.63 0.41
C ASP A 190 22.14 -25.22 -0.30
N ASN A 191 20.98 -24.54 -0.17
CA ASN A 191 19.74 -24.96 -0.80
C ASN A 191 19.15 -23.85 -1.71
N GLU A 192 19.42 -23.94 -3.00
CA GLU A 192 18.99 -22.97 -4.01
C GLU A 192 17.46 -22.79 -4.03
N LYS A 193 16.68 -23.88 -3.84
CA LYS A 193 15.22 -23.81 -3.83
C LYS A 193 14.69 -22.96 -2.67
N ILE A 194 15.34 -23.03 -1.51
CA ILE A 194 14.99 -22.15 -0.37
C ILE A 194 15.33 -20.70 -0.70
N SER A 195 16.50 -20.43 -1.30
CA SER A 195 16.87 -19.08 -1.73
C SER A 195 15.85 -18.48 -2.68
N VAL A 196 15.39 -19.25 -3.67
CA VAL A 196 14.35 -18.81 -4.63
C VAL A 196 13.02 -18.58 -3.91
N TYR A 197 12.63 -19.48 -3.02
CA TYR A 197 11.42 -19.34 -2.22
C TYR A 197 11.45 -18.07 -1.35
N LEU A 198 12.55 -17.83 -0.63
CA LEU A 198 12.71 -16.63 0.22
C LEU A 198 12.68 -15.32 -0.60
N GLU A 199 13.18 -15.34 -1.85
CA GLU A 199 13.02 -14.19 -2.73
C GLU A 199 11.54 -13.96 -3.09
N GLY A 200 10.79 -15.02 -3.36
CA GLY A 200 9.35 -14.96 -3.57
C GLY A 200 8.61 -14.43 -2.35
N VAL A 201 8.97 -14.88 -1.15
CA VAL A 201 8.43 -14.35 0.12
C VAL A 201 8.68 -12.85 0.25
N LYS A 202 9.91 -12.39 -0.05
CA LYS A 202 10.26 -10.98 0.00
C LYS A 202 9.39 -10.14 -0.93
N GLU A 203 9.26 -10.55 -2.18
CA GLU A 203 8.45 -9.83 -3.16
C GLU A 203 6.97 -9.81 -2.77
N ASP A 204 6.42 -10.93 -2.31
CA ASP A 204 5.02 -11.03 -1.85
C ASP A 204 4.75 -10.09 -0.67
N ILE A 205 5.63 -10.05 0.33
CA ILE A 205 5.52 -9.11 1.44
C ILE A 205 5.52 -7.66 0.97
N LEU A 206 6.41 -7.31 0.02
CA LEU A 206 6.52 -5.95 -0.51
C LEU A 206 5.35 -5.56 -1.41
N GLU A 207 4.65 -6.51 -1.99
CA GLU A 207 3.41 -6.27 -2.76
C GLU A 207 2.18 -6.14 -1.86
N HIS A 208 2.19 -6.78 -0.68
CA HIS A 208 1.06 -6.84 0.26
C HIS A 208 1.37 -6.14 1.58
N LEU A 209 2.07 -4.99 1.55
CA LEU A 209 2.45 -4.24 2.75
C LEU A 209 1.25 -3.80 3.59
N GLU A 210 0.08 -3.61 2.97
CA GLU A 210 -1.16 -3.23 3.66
C GLU A 210 -1.58 -4.28 4.70
N ASP A 211 -1.33 -5.57 4.44
CA ASP A 211 -1.66 -6.65 5.37
C ASP A 211 -0.84 -6.58 6.66
N PHE A 212 0.36 -6.01 6.58
CA PHE A 212 1.22 -5.76 7.75
C PHE A 212 0.92 -4.43 8.44
N ARG A 213 0.39 -3.43 7.72
CA ARG A 213 -0.03 -2.14 8.30
C ARG A 213 -1.32 -2.26 9.07
N SER A 214 -2.28 -3.04 8.57
CA SER A 214 -3.57 -3.31 9.22
C SER A 214 -3.45 -4.19 10.46
N SER A 215 -2.24 -4.66 10.79
CA SER A 215 -1.92 -5.31 12.08
C SER A 215 -2.10 -4.39 13.30
N PHE A 216 -2.43 -3.11 13.13
CA PHE A 216 -3.26 -2.41 14.10
C PHE A 216 -4.64 -3.07 14.11
N ILE A 217 -4.70 -4.20 14.79
CA ILE A 217 -5.92 -4.91 15.11
C ILE A 217 -6.93 -3.85 15.53
N TYR A 218 -7.94 -3.61 14.67
CA TYR A 218 -9.10 -2.85 15.09
C TYR A 218 -9.74 -3.61 16.23
N ILE A 219 -9.30 -3.35 17.45
CA ILE A 219 -9.95 -3.87 18.62
C ILE A 219 -11.24 -3.06 18.77
N PRO A 220 -12.42 -3.66 18.50
CA PRO A 220 -13.69 -2.96 18.67
C PRO A 220 -13.76 -2.32 20.05
N LYS A 221 -14.39 -1.15 20.17
CA LYS A 221 -14.55 -0.47 21.48
C LYS A 221 -15.17 -1.36 22.53
N SER A 222 -16.01 -2.33 22.13
CA SER A 222 -16.57 -3.36 22.98
C SER A 222 -15.51 -4.28 23.58
N VAL A 223 -14.53 -4.71 22.80
CA VAL A 223 -13.42 -5.59 23.24
C VAL A 223 -12.38 -4.79 24.04
N LYS A 224 -12.11 -3.51 23.68
CA LYS A 224 -11.24 -2.63 24.49
C LYS A 224 -11.75 -2.39 25.91
N ARG A 225 -13.06 -2.52 26.13
CA ARG A 225 -13.71 -2.39 27.45
C ARG A 225 -13.95 -3.72 28.15
N ALA A 226 -13.66 -4.84 27.47
CA ALA A 226 -13.79 -6.17 28.04
C ALA A 226 -12.62 -6.52 28.96
N ASP A 227 -12.77 -7.56 29.74
CA ASP A 227 -11.74 -8.10 30.64
C ASP A 227 -10.51 -8.53 29.83
N LYS A 228 -9.33 -8.49 30.46
CA LYS A 228 -8.05 -8.86 29.84
C LYS A 228 -8.03 -10.28 29.27
N SER A 229 -8.83 -11.19 29.83
CA SER A 229 -9.02 -12.56 29.32
C SER A 229 -9.70 -12.56 27.95
N VAL A 230 -10.78 -11.80 27.77
CA VAL A 230 -11.53 -11.67 26.52
C VAL A 230 -10.71 -10.93 25.45
N GLN A 231 -9.95 -9.90 25.86
CA GLN A 231 -9.01 -9.23 24.94
C GLN A 231 -7.94 -10.19 24.43
N LYS A 232 -7.39 -11.02 25.32
CA LYS A 232 -6.37 -12.02 24.98
C LYS A 232 -6.91 -13.12 24.07
N GLU A 233 -8.16 -13.55 24.30
CA GLU A 233 -8.82 -14.57 23.49
C GLU A 233 -9.19 -14.04 22.10
N TYR A 234 -9.70 -12.80 22.00
CA TYR A 234 -9.96 -12.11 20.74
C TYR A 234 -8.66 -11.91 19.93
N LEU A 235 -7.58 -11.48 20.60
CA LEU A 235 -6.27 -11.34 19.97
C LEU A 235 -5.73 -12.70 19.50
N ARG A 236 -5.96 -13.76 20.27
CA ARG A 236 -5.52 -15.12 19.92
C ARG A 236 -6.30 -15.67 18.72
N ALA A 237 -7.61 -15.47 18.66
CA ALA A 237 -8.45 -15.86 17.54
C ALA A 237 -8.08 -15.12 16.25
N LEU A 238 -7.79 -13.82 16.33
CA LEU A 238 -7.28 -13.05 15.19
C LEU A 238 -5.86 -13.47 14.75
N TYR A 239 -5.04 -13.92 15.70
CA TYR A 239 -3.70 -14.41 15.37
C TYR A 239 -3.71 -15.79 14.71
N ASP A 240 -4.70 -16.63 15.00
CA ASP A 240 -4.78 -18.00 14.47
C ASP A 240 -5.44 -18.06 13.07
N ASP A 241 -6.40 -17.15 12.73
CA ASP A 241 -7.23 -17.30 11.52
C ASP A 241 -6.75 -16.50 10.29
N GLU A 242 -6.24 -15.28 10.44
CA GLU A 242 -6.00 -14.42 9.24
C GLU A 242 -4.58 -14.45 8.69
N VAL A 243 -3.61 -14.84 9.47
CA VAL A 243 -2.19 -14.68 9.09
C VAL A 243 -1.53 -15.96 8.62
N CYS A 244 -2.00 -17.10 9.06
CA CYS A 244 -1.62 -18.38 8.45
C CYS A 244 -2.20 -18.55 7.04
N ALA A 245 -3.22 -17.77 6.67
CA ALA A 245 -3.84 -17.84 5.35
C ALA A 245 -3.01 -17.21 4.23
N ASN A 246 -2.21 -16.18 4.51
CA ASN A 246 -1.46 -15.44 3.49
C ASN A 246 -0.01 -15.93 3.32
N LEU A 247 0.62 -16.44 4.38
CA LEU A 247 1.88 -17.17 4.26
C LEU A 247 1.58 -18.66 4.43
N ARG A 248 0.95 -19.27 3.42
CA ARG A 248 0.60 -20.69 3.40
C ARG A 248 1.85 -21.57 3.34
N LEU A 249 2.44 -21.78 4.50
CA LEU A 249 3.38 -22.87 4.72
C LEU A 249 2.56 -24.14 4.90
N TYR A 250 2.38 -24.93 3.84
CA TYR A 250 1.98 -26.31 3.97
C TYR A 250 3.24 -27.12 4.34
N VAL A 251 3.37 -27.44 5.62
CA VAL A 251 4.35 -28.41 6.13
C VAL A 251 3.64 -29.71 6.40
#